data_492fe2da37f6fd1a3d4c25b58f9e42ef
#
_entry.id   492fe2da37f6fd1a3d4c25b58f9e42ef
#
_cell.length_a   1.000
_cell.length_b   1.000
_cell.length_c   1.000
_cell.angle_alpha   90.00
_cell.angle_beta   90.00
_cell.angle_gamma   90.00
#
_symmetry.space_group_name_H-M   'P 1'
#
loop_
_entity.id
_entity.type
_entity.pdbx_description
1 polymer ?
#
loop_
_entity_poly.entity_id
_entity_poly.type
_entity_poly.pdbx_seq_one_letter_code
_entity_poly.pdbx_strand_id
1 'polypeptide(L)'
;MSQPLAVSQPLDEGPFFHGTKADLRDGDLLRAGFRSNYRPEVVMNHIYFTALPNGAGLAAELAPGDGAPRVYAVEPTGAFEDDPNVTDKKFPGNPTRSYRSSAPLRVIGEVTDWTRQTPEALQAWRDRLAAIAADERGEIIN
;
A
#
# COMPACT_ATOMS: atom_id res chain seq x y z
N MET A 1 -10.76 -30.59 -11.95
CA MET A 1 -10.96 -30.23 -11.07
C MET A 1 -11.17 -28.96 -10.94
N SER A 2 -11.82 -28.63 -10.47
CA SER A 2 -12.11 -27.46 -10.40
C SER A 2 -11.50 -26.73 -9.50
N GLN A 3 -11.27 -25.92 -9.57
CA GLN A 3 -10.79 -25.15 -8.91
C GLN A 3 -11.50 -24.19 -8.38
N PRO A 4 -11.65 -24.08 -7.66
CA PRO A 4 -12.39 -23.26 -7.18
C PRO A 4 -12.18 -22.08 -7.14
N LEU A 5 -12.42 -21.78 -7.08
CA LEU A 5 -12.44 -20.84 -6.96
C LEU A 5 -11.70 -20.16 -6.27
N ALA A 6 -10.96 -20.55 -6.16
CA ALA A 6 -9.96 -19.80 -5.79
C ALA A 6 -10.02 -18.46 -6.12
N VAL A 7 -10.98 -18.09 -6.51
CA VAL A 7 -11.17 -16.77 -6.90
C VAL A 7 -10.96 -15.75 -5.88
N SER A 8 -10.98 -16.12 -4.60
CA SER A 8 -10.64 -15.20 -3.53
C SER A 8 -9.15 -15.00 -3.38
N GLN A 9 -8.33 -15.76 -4.10
CA GLN A 9 -6.89 -15.64 -4.01
C GLN A 9 -6.37 -14.76 -5.12
N PRO A 10 -5.55 -13.75 -4.80
CA PRO A 10 -4.91 -12.97 -5.84
C PRO A 10 -4.00 -13.86 -6.67
N LEU A 11 -3.97 -13.61 -7.97
CA LEU A 11 -3.12 -14.35 -8.88
C LEU A 11 -1.84 -13.60 -9.22
N ASP A 12 -1.62 -12.46 -8.59
CA ASP A 12 -0.45 -11.64 -8.85
C ASP A 12 0.78 -12.27 -8.21
N GLU A 13 1.81 -12.45 -8.98
CA GLU A 13 3.06 -13.04 -8.50
C GLU A 13 4.11 -11.98 -8.21
N GLY A 14 3.78 -10.74 -8.40
CA GLY A 14 4.72 -9.64 -8.18
C GLY A 14 5.64 -9.38 -9.36
N PRO A 15 6.79 -8.74 -9.13
CA PRO A 15 7.31 -8.35 -7.83
C PRO A 15 6.42 -7.34 -7.11
N PHE A 16 6.59 -7.25 -5.79
CA PHE A 16 5.79 -6.36 -4.97
C PHE A 16 6.65 -5.30 -4.30
N PHE A 17 6.01 -4.17 -3.99
CA PHE A 17 6.70 -2.99 -3.45
C PHE A 17 5.90 -2.37 -2.31
N HIS A 18 6.61 -1.76 -1.37
CA HIS A 18 6.01 -1.04 -0.25
C HIS A 18 6.68 0.32 -0.13
N GLY A 19 5.88 1.37 0.01
CA GLY A 19 6.37 2.73 0.17
C GLY A 19 6.31 3.18 1.61
N THR A 20 7.38 3.82 2.08
CA THR A 20 7.50 4.27 3.47
C THR A 20 8.54 5.38 3.56
N LYS A 21 8.59 6.06 4.69
CA LYS A 21 9.66 6.98 5.03
C LYS A 21 10.63 6.38 6.04
N ALA A 22 10.44 5.12 6.40
CA ALA A 22 11.35 4.42 7.30
C ALA A 22 12.60 3.97 6.56
N ASP A 23 13.74 3.99 7.24
CA ASP A 23 15.00 3.48 6.71
C ASP A 23 15.10 2.02 7.13
N LEU A 24 14.84 1.13 6.19
CA LEU A 24 14.77 -0.30 6.43
C LEU A 24 15.95 -1.01 5.81
N ARG A 25 16.23 -2.22 6.29
CA ARG A 25 17.32 -3.05 5.82
C ARG A 25 16.78 -4.33 5.20
N ASP A 26 17.58 -4.94 4.34
CA ASP A 26 17.24 -6.22 3.75
C ASP A 26 16.99 -7.23 4.87
N GLY A 27 15.90 -7.96 4.75
CA GLY A 27 15.50 -8.94 5.76
C GLY A 27 14.59 -8.39 6.85
N ASP A 28 14.43 -7.09 6.96
CA ASP A 28 13.50 -6.52 7.92
C ASP A 28 12.07 -6.98 7.61
N LEU A 29 11.27 -7.13 8.66
CA LEU A 29 9.86 -7.49 8.53
C LEU A 29 8.98 -6.29 8.78
N LEU A 30 8.12 -5.99 7.82
CA LEU A 30 7.10 -4.95 7.94
C LEU A 30 5.83 -5.60 8.44
N ARG A 31 5.32 -5.13 9.58
CA ARG A 31 4.15 -5.71 10.24
C ARG A 31 2.99 -4.75 10.24
N ALA A 32 1.78 -5.28 10.31
CA ALA A 32 0.58 -4.48 10.56
C ALA A 32 0.67 -3.80 11.94
N GLY A 33 -0.25 -2.87 12.20
CA GLY A 33 -0.29 -2.18 13.49
C GLY A 33 0.11 -0.73 13.43
N PHE A 34 0.41 -0.21 12.25
CA PHE A 34 0.69 1.21 12.07
C PHE A 34 -0.61 2.00 11.90
N ARG A 35 -0.56 3.29 12.20
CA ARG A 35 -1.72 4.16 12.04
C ARG A 35 -1.98 4.43 10.57
N SER A 36 -3.26 4.58 10.21
CA SER A 36 -3.65 4.90 8.86
C SER A 36 -3.12 6.28 8.45
N ASN A 37 -2.67 6.42 7.21
CA ASN A 37 -2.29 7.71 6.65
C ASN A 37 -3.48 8.65 6.48
N TYR A 38 -4.71 8.10 6.43
CA TYR A 38 -5.92 8.90 6.24
C TYR A 38 -6.55 9.29 7.56
N ARG A 39 -6.57 8.39 8.51
CA ARG A 39 -7.23 8.57 9.80
C ARG A 39 -6.27 8.08 10.89
N PRO A 40 -5.48 8.98 11.48
CA PRO A 40 -4.46 8.59 12.46
C PRO A 40 -4.99 7.88 13.70
N GLU A 41 -6.29 8.02 13.98
CA GLU A 41 -6.90 7.32 15.10
C GLU A 41 -7.13 5.83 14.81
N VAL A 42 -7.00 5.39 13.56
CA VAL A 42 -7.23 4.00 13.17
C VAL A 42 -5.90 3.27 13.07
N VAL A 43 -5.75 2.21 13.86
CA VAL A 43 -4.59 1.31 13.78
C VAL A 43 -4.96 0.19 12.81
N MET A 44 -4.15 0.03 11.77
CA MET A 44 -4.45 -0.90 10.70
C MET A 44 -4.12 -2.33 11.09
N ASN A 45 -5.00 -3.27 10.72
CA ASN A 45 -4.81 -4.71 10.97
C ASN A 45 -3.99 -5.38 9.88
N HIS A 46 -3.66 -4.67 8.82
CA HIS A 46 -2.97 -5.20 7.66
C HIS A 46 -1.80 -4.31 7.28
N ILE A 47 -0.81 -4.91 6.62
CA ILE A 47 0.24 -4.17 5.94
C ILE A 47 -0.09 -4.16 4.45
N TYR A 48 0.16 -3.05 3.77
CA TYR A 48 -0.27 -2.82 2.40
C TYR A 48 0.91 -2.76 1.46
N PHE A 49 0.72 -3.26 0.23
CA PHE A 49 1.76 -3.29 -0.78
C PHE A 49 1.13 -3.31 -2.18
N THR A 50 1.95 -3.11 -3.19
CA THR A 50 1.47 -3.05 -4.57
C THR A 50 2.51 -3.64 -5.51
N ALA A 51 2.06 -4.08 -6.67
CA ALA A 51 2.96 -4.53 -7.74
C ALA A 51 3.43 -3.38 -8.63
N LEU A 52 2.99 -2.14 -8.38
CA LEU A 52 3.36 -0.97 -9.16
C LEU A 52 4.32 -0.09 -8.38
N PRO A 53 5.60 0.02 -8.78
CA PRO A 53 6.59 0.79 -8.00
C PRO A 53 6.23 2.26 -7.84
N ASN A 54 5.60 2.88 -8.84
CA ASN A 54 5.20 4.28 -8.72
C ASN A 54 4.02 4.47 -7.76
N GLY A 55 3.16 3.46 -7.62
CA GLY A 55 2.12 3.46 -6.60
C GLY A 55 2.71 3.39 -5.20
N ALA A 56 3.72 2.55 -5.00
CA ALA A 56 4.45 2.51 -3.73
C ALA A 56 5.16 3.83 -3.48
N GLY A 57 5.72 4.45 -4.52
CA GLY A 57 6.36 5.76 -4.41
C GLY A 57 5.40 6.84 -3.94
N LEU A 58 4.18 6.87 -4.49
CA LEU A 58 3.16 7.80 -4.04
C LEU A 58 2.83 7.59 -2.57
N ALA A 59 2.67 6.34 -2.15
CA ALA A 59 2.41 6.01 -0.76
C ALA A 59 3.55 6.50 0.15
N ALA A 60 4.80 6.35 -0.29
CA ALA A 60 5.95 6.82 0.46
C ALA A 60 5.94 8.34 0.60
N GLU A 61 5.61 9.07 -0.46
CA GLU A 61 5.56 10.53 -0.42
C GLU A 61 4.45 11.05 0.48
N LEU A 62 3.35 10.29 0.59
CA LEU A 62 2.21 10.66 1.44
C LEU A 62 2.35 10.15 2.88
N ALA A 63 3.30 9.28 3.16
CA ALA A 63 3.47 8.71 4.49
C ALA A 63 3.88 9.79 5.49
N PRO A 64 3.49 9.66 6.77
CA PRO A 64 3.90 10.62 7.79
C PRO A 64 5.38 10.49 8.10
N GLY A 65 5.96 11.57 8.64
CA GLY A 65 7.33 11.58 9.07
C GLY A 65 8.19 12.52 8.25
N ASP A 66 9.39 12.79 8.76
CA ASP A 66 10.32 13.76 8.15
C ASP A 66 11.37 13.10 7.27
N GLY A 67 11.40 11.77 7.22
CA GLY A 67 12.36 11.05 6.41
C GLY A 67 12.10 11.18 4.93
N ALA A 68 13.06 10.79 4.13
CA ALA A 68 12.90 10.75 2.68
C ALA A 68 11.94 9.62 2.30
N PRO A 69 11.12 9.82 1.26
CA PRO A 69 10.27 8.73 0.77
C PRO A 69 11.14 7.64 0.15
N ARG A 70 10.83 6.39 0.49
CA ARG A 70 11.58 5.22 0.03
C ARG A 70 10.63 4.14 -0.44
N VAL A 71 11.07 3.38 -1.43
CA VAL A 71 10.33 2.22 -1.94
C VAL A 71 11.22 1.00 -1.75
N TYR A 72 10.65 -0.05 -1.20
CA TYR A 72 11.34 -1.32 -1.02
C TYR A 72 10.65 -2.41 -1.81
N ALA A 73 11.45 -3.28 -2.43
CA ALA A 73 10.94 -4.54 -2.93
C ALA A 73 10.67 -5.43 -1.72
N VAL A 74 9.52 -6.07 -1.70
CA VAL A 74 9.09 -6.88 -0.56
C VAL A 74 8.52 -8.19 -1.02
N GLU A 75 8.51 -9.18 -0.13
CA GLU A 75 7.80 -10.43 -0.39
C GLU A 75 6.84 -10.74 0.75
N PRO A 76 5.61 -11.15 0.43
CA PRO A 76 4.68 -11.57 1.47
C PRO A 76 5.18 -12.85 2.13
N THR A 77 5.01 -12.95 3.45
CA THR A 77 5.36 -14.15 4.19
C THR A 77 4.17 -15.04 4.46
N GLY A 78 2.98 -14.62 4.06
CA GLY A 78 1.75 -15.39 4.22
C GLY A 78 0.72 -15.00 3.16
N ALA A 79 -0.50 -15.42 3.36
CA ALA A 79 -1.59 -15.12 2.42
C ALA A 79 -1.87 -13.62 2.38
N PHE A 80 -2.32 -13.14 1.24
CA PHE A 80 -2.71 -11.76 1.05
C PHE A 80 -3.95 -11.69 0.17
N GLU A 81 -4.58 -10.54 0.14
CA GLU A 81 -5.81 -10.31 -0.61
C GLU A 81 -5.78 -8.94 -1.27
N ASP A 82 -6.69 -8.72 -2.23
CA ASP A 82 -6.86 -7.39 -2.82
C ASP A 82 -7.15 -6.37 -1.73
N ASP A 83 -6.58 -5.17 -1.87
CA ASP A 83 -6.88 -4.07 -0.96
C ASP A 83 -8.30 -3.58 -1.23
N PRO A 84 -9.25 -3.79 -0.30
CA PRO A 84 -10.64 -3.42 -0.53
C PRO A 84 -10.86 -1.91 -0.54
N ASN A 85 -9.88 -1.14 -0.10
CA ASN A 85 -9.99 0.31 -0.12
C ASN A 85 -9.86 0.90 -1.53
N VAL A 86 -9.31 0.13 -2.47
CA VAL A 86 -9.11 0.58 -3.85
C VAL A 86 -9.69 -0.37 -4.90
N THR A 87 -10.06 -1.59 -4.49
CA THR A 87 -10.61 -2.59 -5.41
C THR A 87 -12.08 -2.31 -5.69
N ASP A 88 -12.50 -2.38 -6.96
CA ASP A 88 -13.87 -2.15 -7.41
C ASP A 88 -14.41 -0.77 -7.00
N LYS A 89 -13.55 0.24 -6.97
CA LYS A 89 -13.96 1.59 -6.61
C LYS A 89 -14.29 2.40 -7.87
N LYS A 90 -13.30 3.09 -8.42
CA LYS A 90 -13.52 3.91 -9.60
C LYS A 90 -13.72 3.06 -10.84
N PHE A 91 -13.02 1.93 -10.91
CA PHE A 91 -13.12 0.97 -12.01
C PHE A 91 -13.27 -0.43 -11.43
N PRO A 92 -13.86 -1.37 -12.18
CA PRO A 92 -13.94 -2.76 -11.72
C PRO A 92 -12.55 -3.36 -11.53
N GLY A 93 -12.43 -4.23 -10.54
CA GLY A 93 -11.20 -4.97 -10.27
C GLY A 93 -10.19 -4.16 -9.49
N ASN A 94 -8.93 -4.56 -9.59
CA ASN A 94 -7.81 -3.98 -8.84
C ASN A 94 -6.76 -3.45 -9.81
N PRO A 95 -7.04 -2.34 -10.51
CA PRO A 95 -6.12 -1.83 -11.54
C PRO A 95 -4.81 -1.31 -10.99
N THR A 96 -4.75 -0.92 -9.71
CA THR A 96 -3.52 -0.48 -9.08
C THR A 96 -2.70 -1.64 -8.54
N ARG A 97 -3.18 -2.86 -8.69
CA ARG A 97 -2.54 -4.08 -8.20
C ARG A 97 -2.08 -3.91 -6.76
N SER A 98 -3.00 -3.46 -5.91
CA SER A 98 -2.75 -3.18 -4.50
C SER A 98 -3.34 -4.28 -3.64
N TYR A 99 -2.59 -4.68 -2.61
CA TYR A 99 -2.92 -5.82 -1.77
C TYR A 99 -2.68 -5.51 -0.32
N ARG A 100 -3.21 -6.36 0.55
CA ARG A 100 -2.97 -6.27 1.99
C ARG A 100 -2.77 -7.65 2.58
N SER A 101 -2.01 -7.70 3.67
CA SER A 101 -1.75 -8.95 4.37
C SER A 101 -1.74 -8.71 5.87
N SER A 102 -2.26 -9.66 6.63
CA SER A 102 -2.09 -9.65 8.09
C SER A 102 -0.76 -10.27 8.50
N ALA A 103 -0.11 -10.99 7.60
CA ALA A 103 1.23 -11.52 7.82
C ALA A 103 2.28 -10.47 7.42
N PRO A 104 3.48 -10.52 8.00
CA PRO A 104 4.52 -9.54 7.67
C PRO A 104 4.97 -9.62 6.22
N LEU A 105 5.53 -8.51 5.74
CA LEU A 105 6.28 -8.47 4.47
C LEU A 105 7.76 -8.47 4.80
N ARG A 106 8.55 -9.22 4.04
CA ARG A 106 10.00 -9.20 4.18
C ARG A 106 10.60 -8.23 3.17
N VAL A 107 11.47 -7.35 3.65
CA VAL A 107 12.19 -6.42 2.78
C VAL A 107 13.28 -7.16 2.05
N ILE A 108 13.29 -7.05 0.71
CA ILE A 108 14.28 -7.69 -0.14
C ILE A 108 15.39 -6.70 -0.49
N GLY A 109 15.04 -5.46 -0.77
CA GLY A 109 16.00 -4.42 -1.12
C GLY A 109 15.31 -3.11 -1.43
N GLU A 110 16.07 -2.04 -1.48
CA GLU A 110 15.52 -0.72 -1.82
C GLU A 110 15.47 -0.54 -3.34
N VAL A 111 14.39 0.06 -3.82
CA VAL A 111 14.18 0.40 -5.23
C VAL A 111 14.32 1.91 -5.36
N THR A 112 15.23 2.37 -6.21
CA THR A 112 15.49 3.80 -6.36
C THR A 112 15.01 4.39 -7.69
N ASP A 113 14.61 3.56 -8.64
CA ASP A 113 14.25 4.00 -9.99
C ASP A 113 12.73 4.16 -10.18
N TRP A 114 12.05 4.69 -9.18
CA TRP A 114 10.62 5.00 -9.29
C TRP A 114 10.42 6.50 -9.54
N THR A 115 9.26 6.84 -10.10
CA THR A 115 8.97 8.22 -10.52
C THR A 115 8.27 8.98 -9.39
N ARG A 116 8.84 10.14 -9.01
CA ARG A 116 8.25 11.03 -8.03
C ARG A 116 7.07 11.76 -8.64
N GLN A 117 6.10 12.10 -7.79
CA GLN A 117 5.01 13.00 -8.20
C GLN A 117 5.55 14.42 -8.35
N THR A 118 4.91 15.22 -9.23
CA THR A 118 5.19 16.65 -9.23
C THR A 118 4.65 17.27 -7.94
N PRO A 119 5.19 18.41 -7.50
CA PRO A 119 4.65 19.08 -6.30
C PRO A 119 3.15 19.36 -6.41
N GLU A 120 2.68 19.74 -7.59
CA GLU A 120 1.26 20.04 -7.82
C GLU A 120 0.40 18.77 -7.70
N ALA A 121 0.86 17.67 -8.29
CA ALA A 121 0.14 16.40 -8.21
C ALA A 121 0.10 15.88 -6.77
N LEU A 122 1.21 16.02 -6.04
CA LEU A 122 1.27 15.58 -4.66
C LEU A 122 0.35 16.40 -3.77
N GLN A 123 0.28 17.71 -4.00
CA GLN A 123 -0.64 18.58 -3.27
C GLN A 123 -2.09 18.20 -3.55
N ALA A 124 -2.42 17.90 -4.81
CA ALA A 124 -3.77 17.45 -5.17
C ALA A 124 -4.13 16.16 -4.44
N TRP A 125 -3.19 15.24 -4.29
CA TRP A 125 -3.41 14.01 -3.51
C TRP A 125 -3.66 14.31 -2.04
N ARG A 126 -2.85 15.20 -1.45
CA ARG A 126 -3.03 15.60 -0.04
C ARG A 126 -4.39 16.24 0.18
N ASP A 127 -4.83 17.10 -0.73
CA ASP A 127 -6.14 17.75 -0.64
C ASP A 127 -7.26 16.70 -0.72
N ARG A 128 -7.12 15.72 -1.60
CA ARG A 128 -8.11 14.65 -1.74
C ARG A 128 -8.18 13.80 -0.49
N LEU A 129 -7.04 13.44 0.09
CA LEU A 129 -7.00 12.64 1.31
C LEU A 129 -7.58 13.41 2.49
N ALA A 130 -7.33 14.71 2.57
CA ALA A 130 -7.92 15.55 3.61
C ALA A 130 -9.45 15.60 3.47
N ALA A 131 -9.96 15.66 2.24
CA ALA A 131 -11.39 15.65 2.00
C ALA A 131 -12.02 14.31 2.39
N ILE A 132 -11.34 13.20 2.09
CA ILE A 132 -11.79 11.86 2.50
C ILE A 132 -11.84 11.75 4.01
N ALA A 133 -10.81 12.24 4.70
CA ALA A 133 -10.76 12.18 6.16
C ALA A 133 -11.87 13.02 6.81
N ALA A 134 -12.28 14.11 6.16
CA ALA A 134 -13.34 14.96 6.66
C ALA A 134 -14.74 14.42 6.34
N ASP A 135 -14.86 13.48 5.41
CA ASP A 135 -16.15 12.94 4.99
C ASP A 135 -16.46 11.71 5.84
N GLU A 136 -17.59 11.71 6.52
CA GLU A 136 -18.00 10.59 7.34
C GLU A 136 -18.19 9.31 6.53
N ARG A 137 -18.39 9.42 5.21
CA ARG A 137 -18.53 8.27 4.33
C ARG A 137 -17.20 7.75 3.82
N GLY A 138 -16.12 8.45 4.12
CA GLY A 138 -14.79 8.04 3.73
C GLY A 138 -14.23 6.99 4.68
N GLU A 139 -14.84 5.80 4.70
CA GLU A 139 -14.43 4.76 5.60
C GLU A 139 -13.16 4.07 5.15
N ILE A 140 -12.37 3.64 6.12
CA ILE A 140 -11.23 2.76 5.87
C ILE A 140 -11.69 1.34 6.17
N ILE A 141 -11.55 0.45 5.20
CA ILE A 141 -11.85 -0.96 5.38
C ILE A 141 -10.60 -1.61 5.97
N ASN A 142 -10.70 -1.89 7.25
CA ASN A 142 -9.53 -2.37 8.01
C ASN A 142 -9.53 -3.89 8.12
#